data_57b10f232223d2c06cccfa42dddcef11
#
_entry.id   57b10f232223d2c06cccfa42dddcef11
#
_cell.length_a   1.000
_cell.length_b   1.000
_cell.length_c   1.000
_cell.angle_alpha   90.00
_cell.angle_beta   90.00
_cell.angle_gamma   90.00
#
_symmetry.space_group_name_H-M   'P 1'
#
loop_
_entity.id
_entity.type
_entity.pdbx_description
1 polymer ?
#
loop_
_entity_poly.entity_id
_entity_poly.type
_entity_poly.pdbx_seq_one_letter_code
_entity_poly.pdbx_strand_id
1 'polypeptide(L)'
;MYRATICVILLVLLQASNLRAQTSPAPNAQTPPPASHDWPGFLGPTRNGKSDEHGLPKTWPAEGPPVVWQATVGTGYSAPAIADGRVFQFSRFENNARLNCFDAKTGTQKWTCDYPTAFEDMLGYNNGPRATPMVDGPNVYTYGAEGVLQCVRVADGQMVWRVDTFKDFGVVKNFFGVGSTPLVYGDLLLVCVGGSPPGGPTDVYAANGQVEPNGTAIVAFEKTTGKVRWKTGNELASYSSPVLAKIDGKDVVFLLARGGLMAIDPQKGETISEFPYRAKRLESVNASTPVVVGNEIFVSETYEIGSAVVRFDGGKFTELWSDGNRRRNQAMALHWNTPIEHDGYLYGSSGYHTPEAELRCVEWKTGKVMWSEPNMGRSSLLLVDGTLICVSEDGTLRILRPNPQKYAELAKWEYGVGEGEDPATPGAIVGKARSSTEANTALLPYPTWAAPALSNGLLYLEGANRLVCLKLW
;
A
#
# COMPACT_ATOMS: atom_id res chain seq x y z
N MET A 1 -90.66 44.75 -34.78
CA MET A 1 -89.37 45.20 -34.29
C MET A 1 -88.52 43.98 -33.99
N TYR A 2 -87.76 43.53 -34.98
CA TYR A 2 -86.76 42.45 -34.78
C TYR A 2 -85.45 42.87 -35.44
N ARG A 3 -84.44 43.00 -34.69
CA ARG A 3 -83.04 43.22 -35.20
C ARG A 3 -82.39 41.88 -35.44
N ALA A 4 -82.02 41.65 -36.68
CA ALA A 4 -81.19 40.52 -37.05
C ALA A 4 -79.71 40.87 -36.84
N THR A 5 -78.98 40.00 -36.07
CA THR A 5 -77.53 40.11 -35.86
C THR A 5 -76.85 39.18 -36.88
N ILE A 6 -76.02 39.75 -37.74
CA ILE A 6 -75.18 39.03 -38.71
C ILE A 6 -73.92 38.56 -38.07
N CYS A 7 -73.67 37.25 -38.03
CA CYS A 7 -72.41 36.64 -37.63
C CYS A 7 -71.45 36.57 -38.82
N VAL A 8 -70.34 37.30 -38.73
CA VAL A 8 -69.24 37.21 -39.72
C VAL A 8 -68.23 36.13 -39.22
N ILE A 9 -68.12 35.05 -40.00
CA ILE A 9 -67.16 34.03 -39.77
C ILE A 9 -65.87 34.41 -40.51
N LEU A 10 -64.79 34.69 -39.73
CA LEU A 10 -63.44 34.91 -40.26
C LEU A 10 -62.73 33.55 -40.40
N LEU A 11 -62.47 33.15 -41.66
CA LEU A 11 -61.57 32.01 -41.92
C LEU A 11 -60.14 32.47 -41.83
N VAL A 12 -59.39 31.94 -40.84
CA VAL A 12 -57.94 32.14 -40.69
C VAL A 12 -57.24 30.95 -41.35
N LEU A 13 -56.58 31.17 -42.48
CA LEU A 13 -55.72 30.24 -43.17
C LEU A 13 -54.39 30.13 -42.42
N LEU A 14 -54.16 28.99 -41.77
CA LEU A 14 -52.83 28.64 -41.17
C LEU A 14 -51.89 28.17 -42.27
N GLN A 15 -50.93 28.98 -42.66
CA GLN A 15 -49.76 28.56 -43.44
C GLN A 15 -48.81 27.80 -42.50
N ALA A 16 -48.65 26.50 -42.68
CA ALA A 16 -47.67 25.69 -42.05
C ALA A 16 -46.31 25.94 -42.71
N SER A 17 -45.44 26.74 -42.04
CA SER A 17 -44.05 26.89 -42.42
C SER A 17 -43.26 25.66 -41.93
N ASN A 18 -42.78 24.85 -42.85
CA ASN A 18 -41.84 23.76 -42.60
C ASN A 18 -40.48 24.33 -42.12
N LEU A 19 -40.26 24.43 -40.79
CA LEU A 19 -38.93 24.56 -40.22
C LEU A 19 -38.25 23.19 -40.31
N ARG A 20 -37.34 23.02 -41.27
CA ARG A 20 -36.32 21.96 -41.23
C ARG A 20 -35.40 22.23 -40.04
N ALA A 21 -35.50 21.42 -39.01
CA ALA A 21 -34.51 21.37 -37.94
C ALA A 21 -33.14 20.98 -38.55
N GLN A 22 -32.20 21.90 -38.57
CA GLN A 22 -30.78 21.58 -38.80
C GLN A 22 -30.31 20.73 -37.63
N THR A 23 -30.12 19.43 -37.82
CA THR A 23 -29.43 18.58 -36.90
C THR A 23 -27.96 18.99 -36.89
N SER A 24 -27.53 19.63 -35.80
CA SER A 24 -26.10 19.82 -35.49
C SER A 24 -25.42 18.46 -35.50
N PRO A 25 -24.21 18.31 -36.10
CA PRO A 25 -23.48 17.05 -36.02
C PRO A 25 -23.25 16.74 -34.55
N ALA A 26 -23.50 15.49 -34.14
CA ALA A 26 -23.22 14.99 -32.84
C ALA A 26 -21.72 15.25 -32.53
N PRO A 27 -21.35 15.66 -31.29
CA PRO A 27 -19.95 15.81 -30.93
C PRO A 27 -19.25 14.48 -31.17
N ASN A 28 -18.11 14.52 -31.88
CA ASN A 28 -17.23 13.38 -32.08
C ASN A 28 -17.10 12.64 -30.76
N ALA A 29 -17.47 11.37 -30.75
CA ALA A 29 -17.15 10.46 -29.66
C ALA A 29 -15.61 10.46 -29.55
N GLN A 30 -15.09 11.25 -28.64
CA GLN A 30 -13.68 11.16 -28.26
C GLN A 30 -13.51 9.75 -27.73
N THR A 31 -12.65 8.97 -28.35
CA THR A 31 -12.17 7.71 -27.82
C THR A 31 -11.78 7.99 -26.36
N PRO A 32 -12.33 7.27 -25.37
CA PRO A 32 -11.89 7.49 -24.00
C PRO A 32 -10.37 7.36 -23.97
N PRO A 33 -9.65 8.22 -23.20
CA PRO A 33 -8.23 8.06 -23.05
C PRO A 33 -7.95 6.61 -22.61
N PRO A 34 -6.83 5.99 -23.07
CA PRO A 34 -6.48 4.65 -22.63
C PRO A 34 -6.53 4.61 -21.10
N ALA A 35 -7.08 3.54 -20.55
CA ALA A 35 -7.18 3.35 -19.10
C ALA A 35 -5.83 3.64 -18.48
N SER A 36 -5.77 4.56 -17.52
CA SER A 36 -4.55 4.85 -16.80
C SER A 36 -4.27 3.65 -15.90
N HIS A 37 -3.09 3.04 -16.04
CA HIS A 37 -2.62 2.00 -15.14
C HIS A 37 -1.92 2.65 -13.93
N ASP A 38 -2.68 3.42 -13.17
CA ASP A 38 -2.17 4.08 -11.99
C ASP A 38 -1.89 3.09 -10.85
N TRP A 39 -0.93 3.42 -9.99
CA TRP A 39 -0.59 2.71 -8.75
C TRP A 39 -0.79 3.65 -7.56
N PRO A 40 -2.05 3.96 -7.17
CA PRO A 40 -2.37 5.13 -6.37
C PRO A 40 -2.02 5.02 -4.89
N GLY A 41 -1.50 3.87 -4.45
CA GLY A 41 -1.14 3.63 -3.04
C GLY A 41 -0.48 2.28 -2.81
N PHE A 42 -0.34 1.91 -1.56
CA PHE A 42 0.34 0.69 -1.14
C PHE A 42 -0.29 -0.55 -1.78
N LEU A 43 0.55 -1.38 -2.43
CA LEU A 43 0.18 -2.59 -3.17
C LEU A 43 -0.80 -2.36 -4.33
N GLY A 44 -0.84 -1.14 -4.86
CA GLY A 44 -1.57 -0.79 -6.08
C GLY A 44 -3.07 -0.59 -5.92
N PRO A 45 -3.80 -0.53 -7.05
CA PRO A 45 -5.21 -0.14 -7.08
C PRO A 45 -6.12 -1.11 -6.30
N THR A 46 -5.77 -2.38 -6.25
CA THR A 46 -6.52 -3.44 -5.55
C THR A 46 -5.89 -3.86 -4.24
N ARG A 47 -4.81 -3.21 -3.81
CA ARG A 47 -4.09 -3.45 -2.55
C ARG A 47 -3.63 -4.90 -2.34
N ASN A 48 -3.31 -5.59 -3.43
CA ASN A 48 -2.89 -7.00 -3.41
C ASN A 48 -1.59 -7.26 -4.17
N GLY A 49 -0.88 -6.19 -4.60
CA GLY A 49 0.38 -6.28 -5.32
C GLY A 49 0.26 -6.80 -6.75
N LYS A 50 -0.95 -6.76 -7.34
CA LYS A 50 -1.18 -7.24 -8.71
C LYS A 50 -1.46 -6.05 -9.64
N SER A 51 -0.86 -6.09 -10.84
CA SER A 51 -1.15 -5.19 -11.95
C SER A 51 -1.91 -5.94 -13.05
N ASP A 52 -2.83 -5.25 -13.68
CA ASP A 52 -3.56 -5.72 -14.87
C ASP A 52 -2.86 -5.33 -16.18
N GLU A 53 -1.68 -4.75 -16.10
CA GLU A 53 -0.87 -4.41 -17.26
C GLU A 53 -0.37 -5.66 -17.98
N HIS A 54 -0.15 -5.52 -19.30
CA HIS A 54 0.37 -6.55 -20.18
C HIS A 54 1.53 -6.03 -21.02
N GLY A 55 2.34 -6.94 -21.56
CA GLY A 55 3.45 -6.60 -22.45
C GLY A 55 4.83 -6.83 -21.82
N LEU A 56 4.89 -7.54 -20.69
CA LEU A 56 6.17 -7.88 -20.08
C LEU A 56 7.03 -8.70 -21.06
N PRO A 57 8.29 -8.31 -21.33
CA PRO A 57 9.15 -9.02 -22.25
C PRO A 57 9.47 -10.44 -21.76
N LYS A 58 9.59 -11.38 -22.69
CA LYS A 58 9.96 -12.78 -22.39
C LYS A 58 11.45 -12.98 -22.16
N THR A 59 12.25 -12.05 -22.64
CA THR A 59 13.71 -12.05 -22.51
C THR A 59 14.18 -10.67 -22.10
N TRP A 60 15.25 -10.62 -21.35
CA TRP A 60 15.75 -9.40 -20.72
C TRP A 60 17.20 -9.14 -21.16
N PRO A 61 17.61 -7.85 -21.32
CA PRO A 61 19.00 -7.50 -21.52
C PRO A 61 19.87 -7.98 -20.35
N ALA A 62 21.13 -8.32 -20.63
CA ALA A 62 22.07 -8.72 -19.59
C ALA A 62 22.26 -7.61 -18.53
N GLU A 63 22.21 -6.35 -18.96
CA GLU A 63 22.34 -5.15 -18.14
C GLU A 63 21.07 -4.85 -17.34
N GLY A 64 19.99 -5.56 -17.60
CA GLY A 64 18.68 -5.36 -16.98
C GLY A 64 17.80 -4.33 -17.67
N PRO A 65 16.64 -4.04 -17.08
CA PRO A 65 15.74 -3.00 -17.55
C PRO A 65 16.43 -1.64 -17.58
N PRO A 66 16.29 -0.84 -18.66
CA PRO A 66 16.89 0.48 -18.74
C PRO A 66 16.44 1.42 -17.63
N VAL A 67 17.38 2.12 -17.02
CA VAL A 67 17.07 3.21 -16.08
C VAL A 67 16.55 4.41 -16.89
N VAL A 68 15.32 4.82 -16.61
CA VAL A 68 14.71 6.00 -17.24
C VAL A 68 15.18 7.26 -16.51
N TRP A 69 15.09 7.24 -15.18
CA TRP A 69 15.56 8.30 -14.30
C TRP A 69 15.79 7.78 -12.88
N GLN A 70 16.52 8.54 -12.10
CA GLN A 70 16.67 8.35 -10.67
C GLN A 70 16.64 9.69 -9.95
N ALA A 71 16.19 9.71 -8.71
CA ALA A 71 16.13 10.90 -7.87
C ALA A 71 16.61 10.59 -6.46
N THR A 72 17.34 11.52 -5.84
CA THR A 72 17.62 11.47 -4.41
C THR A 72 16.35 11.84 -3.66
N VAL A 73 15.95 10.97 -2.75
CA VAL A 73 14.84 11.17 -1.82
C VAL A 73 15.39 11.19 -0.39
N GLY A 74 14.57 11.59 0.58
CA GLY A 74 14.96 11.53 1.98
C GLY A 74 14.94 10.10 2.52
N THR A 75 15.14 9.96 3.83
CA THR A 75 15.05 8.67 4.52
C THR A 75 13.59 8.27 4.74
N GLY A 76 13.31 6.96 4.70
CA GLY A 76 11.98 6.38 4.90
C GLY A 76 11.91 4.97 4.32
N TYR A 77 10.74 4.37 4.43
CA TYR A 77 10.40 3.07 3.82
C TYR A 77 9.03 3.13 3.13
N SER A 78 8.60 4.32 2.81
CA SER A 78 7.33 4.59 2.12
C SER A 78 7.47 4.24 0.65
N ALA A 79 6.66 3.32 0.14
CA ALA A 79 6.63 3.04 -1.29
C ALA A 79 6.12 4.25 -2.09
N PRO A 80 6.53 4.44 -3.35
CA PRO A 80 5.98 5.49 -4.20
C PRO A 80 4.53 5.17 -4.59
N ALA A 81 3.70 6.22 -4.73
CA ALA A 81 2.39 6.15 -5.36
C ALA A 81 2.42 6.86 -6.71
N ILE A 82 1.77 6.30 -7.71
CA ILE A 82 1.75 6.83 -9.07
C ILE A 82 0.31 7.08 -9.50
N ALA A 83 0.00 8.29 -9.90
CA ALA A 83 -1.30 8.64 -10.45
C ALA A 83 -1.19 9.85 -11.39
N ASP A 84 -1.98 9.84 -12.45
CA ASP A 84 -2.10 10.94 -13.41
C ASP A 84 -0.74 11.46 -13.90
N GLY A 85 0.18 10.52 -14.24
CA GLY A 85 1.52 10.82 -14.73
C GLY A 85 2.46 11.49 -13.72
N ARG A 86 2.18 11.36 -12.43
CA ARG A 86 2.99 11.85 -11.31
C ARG A 86 3.38 10.73 -10.37
N VAL A 87 4.55 10.87 -9.78
CA VAL A 87 5.05 10.00 -8.69
C VAL A 87 5.07 10.80 -7.41
N PHE A 88 4.46 10.25 -6.38
CA PHE A 88 4.42 10.83 -5.04
C PHE A 88 5.27 9.98 -4.11
N GLN A 89 6.34 10.59 -3.57
CA GLN A 89 7.27 9.94 -2.66
C GLN A 89 7.29 10.68 -1.32
N PHE A 90 7.00 9.97 -0.24
CA PHE A 90 6.98 10.54 1.11
C PHE A 90 8.21 10.08 1.88
N SER A 91 9.04 11.01 2.29
CA SER A 91 10.33 10.74 2.94
C SER A 91 10.68 11.84 3.93
N ARG A 92 11.79 11.68 4.67
CA ARG A 92 12.28 12.69 5.61
C ARG A 92 13.59 13.27 5.13
N PHE A 93 13.65 14.58 5.03
CA PHE A 93 14.87 15.38 4.84
C PHE A 93 15.17 16.13 6.13
N GLU A 94 16.29 15.82 6.77
CA GLU A 94 16.67 16.41 8.07
C GLU A 94 15.53 16.32 9.09
N ASN A 95 14.98 17.47 9.50
CA ASN A 95 13.90 17.58 10.46
C ASN A 95 12.53 17.86 9.80
N ASN A 96 12.36 17.54 8.52
CA ASN A 96 11.11 17.74 7.81
C ASN A 96 10.64 16.44 7.16
N ALA A 97 9.40 16.04 7.43
CA ALA A 97 8.70 15.08 6.61
C ALA A 97 8.28 15.77 5.31
N ARG A 98 8.61 15.19 4.17
CA ARG A 98 8.47 15.78 2.84
C ARG A 98 7.73 14.86 1.90
N LEU A 99 6.64 15.35 1.33
CA LEU A 99 6.01 14.76 0.16
C LEU A 99 6.61 15.40 -1.08
N ASN A 100 7.28 14.59 -1.90
CA ASN A 100 7.79 14.99 -3.21
C ASN A 100 6.79 14.59 -4.29
N CYS A 101 6.64 15.42 -5.32
CA CYS A 101 5.93 15.09 -6.55
C CYS A 101 6.89 15.20 -7.72
N PHE A 102 7.05 14.11 -8.46
CA PHE A 102 7.85 14.06 -9.68
C PHE A 102 6.96 13.82 -10.91
N ASP A 103 7.44 14.20 -12.07
CA ASP A 103 6.91 13.72 -13.34
C ASP A 103 7.26 12.24 -13.50
N ALA A 104 6.28 11.40 -13.78
CA ALA A 104 6.46 9.95 -13.82
C ALA A 104 7.42 9.49 -14.93
N LYS A 105 7.47 10.22 -16.07
CA LYS A 105 8.30 9.86 -17.24
C LYS A 105 9.72 10.41 -17.17
N THR A 106 9.90 11.58 -16.57
CA THR A 106 11.18 12.29 -16.62
C THR A 106 11.90 12.38 -15.28
N GLY A 107 11.22 12.08 -14.15
CA GLY A 107 11.75 12.28 -12.80
C GLY A 107 11.91 13.77 -12.41
N THR A 108 11.44 14.70 -13.24
CA THR A 108 11.51 16.12 -12.92
C THR A 108 10.62 16.44 -11.73
N GLN A 109 11.20 17.03 -10.68
CA GLN A 109 10.45 17.45 -9.51
C GLN A 109 9.49 18.60 -9.87
N LYS A 110 8.21 18.42 -9.56
CA LYS A 110 7.16 19.41 -9.82
C LYS A 110 6.94 20.32 -8.62
N TRP A 111 6.85 19.74 -7.43
CA TRP A 111 6.66 20.44 -6.17
C TRP A 111 7.05 19.57 -4.97
N THR A 112 7.17 20.20 -3.79
CA THR A 112 7.29 19.53 -2.50
C THR A 112 6.29 20.12 -1.50
N CYS A 113 5.90 19.31 -0.50
CA CYS A 113 5.11 19.77 0.63
C CYS A 113 5.76 19.26 1.92
N ASP A 114 6.23 20.16 2.76
CA ASP A 114 7.00 19.85 3.94
C ASP A 114 6.25 20.15 5.24
N TYR A 115 6.58 19.44 6.29
CA TYR A 115 6.25 19.84 7.65
C TYR A 115 7.33 19.39 8.65
N PRO A 116 7.56 20.15 9.75
CA PRO A 116 8.54 19.79 10.75
C PRO A 116 8.17 18.50 11.47
N THR A 117 9.15 17.64 11.73
CA THR A 117 8.99 16.45 12.56
C THR A 117 10.22 16.23 13.43
N ALA A 118 9.95 15.89 14.70
CA ALA A 118 10.97 15.50 15.67
C ALA A 118 10.89 13.99 15.99
N PHE A 119 10.23 13.21 15.12
CA PHE A 119 10.13 11.77 15.33
C PHE A 119 11.50 11.12 15.32
N GLU A 120 11.75 10.28 16.30
CA GLU A 120 12.94 9.43 16.40
C GLU A 120 12.51 7.96 16.48
N ASP A 121 13.11 7.14 15.63
CA ASP A 121 12.94 5.71 15.64
C ASP A 121 13.61 5.13 16.88
N MET A 122 12.85 4.41 17.68
CA MET A 122 13.30 3.84 18.95
C MET A 122 14.51 2.88 18.80
N LEU A 123 14.61 2.20 17.67
CA LEU A 123 15.69 1.26 17.37
C LEU A 123 16.81 1.87 16.50
N GLY A 124 16.64 3.13 16.07
CA GLY A 124 17.66 3.86 15.32
C GLY A 124 17.86 3.41 13.88
N TYR A 125 16.87 2.70 13.27
CA TYR A 125 16.98 2.29 11.87
C TYR A 125 16.80 3.47 10.93
N ASN A 126 15.71 4.23 11.10
CA ASN A 126 15.34 5.30 10.19
C ASN A 126 14.19 6.15 10.76
N ASN A 127 14.35 7.47 10.72
CA ASN A 127 13.38 8.42 11.28
C ASN A 127 12.32 8.90 10.26
N GLY A 128 12.31 8.35 9.05
CA GLY A 128 11.37 8.73 7.99
C GLY A 128 10.03 7.98 8.06
N PRO A 129 9.08 8.34 7.20
CA PRO A 129 7.77 7.69 7.14
C PRO A 129 7.83 6.26 6.60
N ARG A 130 6.79 5.47 6.93
CA ARG A 130 6.60 4.08 6.47
C ARG A 130 5.37 3.95 5.60
N ALA A 131 4.33 4.74 5.86
CA ALA A 131 3.08 4.68 5.10
C ALA A 131 3.27 5.26 3.69
N THR A 132 2.80 4.52 2.70
CA THR A 132 2.76 4.96 1.30
C THR A 132 1.74 6.09 1.14
N PRO A 133 2.01 7.14 0.33
CA PRO A 133 1.00 8.11 -0.04
C PRO A 133 -0.21 7.43 -0.69
N MET A 134 -1.42 7.93 -0.40
CA MET A 134 -2.65 7.46 -1.05
C MET A 134 -3.20 8.57 -1.92
N VAL A 135 -3.30 8.34 -3.23
CA VAL A 135 -3.83 9.32 -4.20
C VAL A 135 -5.28 9.01 -4.51
N ASP A 136 -6.12 10.03 -4.46
CA ASP A 136 -7.52 9.94 -4.88
C ASP A 136 -7.96 11.25 -5.56
N GLY A 137 -8.11 11.18 -6.87
CA GLY A 137 -8.46 12.32 -7.71
C GLY A 137 -7.53 13.52 -7.50
N PRO A 138 -8.06 14.69 -7.06
CA PRO A 138 -7.26 15.91 -6.91
C PRO A 138 -6.39 15.94 -5.65
N ASN A 139 -6.43 14.91 -4.79
CA ASN A 139 -5.78 14.90 -3.49
C ASN A 139 -4.83 13.72 -3.32
N VAL A 140 -3.78 13.95 -2.54
CA VAL A 140 -2.88 12.92 -2.02
C VAL A 140 -2.84 13.01 -0.50
N TYR A 141 -2.94 11.85 0.17
CA TYR A 141 -2.95 11.74 1.62
C TYR A 141 -1.66 11.08 2.09
N THR A 142 -1.05 11.63 3.14
CA THR A 142 0.13 11.06 3.80
C THR A 142 -0.11 10.86 5.28
N TYR A 143 0.51 9.83 5.86
CA TYR A 143 0.45 9.55 7.28
C TYR A 143 1.89 9.36 7.80
N GLY A 144 2.40 10.35 8.52
CA GLY A 144 3.78 10.39 9.02
C GLY A 144 3.99 9.48 10.21
N ALA A 145 5.23 9.05 10.43
CA ALA A 145 5.59 8.14 11.52
C ALA A 145 5.23 8.66 12.92
N GLU A 146 5.19 9.98 13.09
CA GLU A 146 4.76 10.68 14.32
C GLU A 146 3.25 10.73 14.52
N GLY A 147 2.44 10.36 13.50
CA GLY A 147 0.99 10.40 13.56
C GLY A 147 0.36 11.63 12.89
N VAL A 148 1.09 12.39 12.09
CA VAL A 148 0.54 13.50 11.30
C VAL A 148 -0.11 12.97 10.02
N LEU A 149 -1.43 13.11 9.94
CA LEU A 149 -2.23 12.84 8.75
C LEU A 149 -2.48 14.14 8.00
N GLN A 150 -2.23 14.18 6.70
CA GLN A 150 -2.50 15.37 5.89
C GLN A 150 -3.06 15.04 4.51
N CYS A 151 -3.82 15.99 3.98
CA CYS A 151 -4.29 16.04 2.61
C CYS A 151 -3.56 17.16 1.88
N VAL A 152 -3.00 16.83 0.72
CA VAL A 152 -2.24 17.76 -0.13
C VAL A 152 -2.85 17.73 -1.53
N ARG A 153 -2.95 18.88 -2.18
CA ARG A 153 -3.49 18.99 -3.53
C ARG A 153 -2.47 18.47 -4.56
N VAL A 154 -2.88 17.54 -5.40
CA VAL A 154 -2.05 16.91 -6.45
C VAL A 154 -1.47 17.94 -7.43
N ALA A 155 -2.22 19.00 -7.76
CA ALA A 155 -1.85 19.95 -8.79
C ALA A 155 -0.58 20.77 -8.45
N ASP A 156 -0.44 21.21 -7.20
CA ASP A 156 0.53 22.20 -6.77
C ASP A 156 1.19 21.96 -5.40
N GLY A 157 0.83 20.89 -4.70
CA GLY A 157 1.42 20.57 -3.40
C GLY A 157 0.91 21.43 -2.23
N GLN A 158 -0.17 22.21 -2.42
CA GLN A 158 -0.74 22.97 -1.31
C GLN A 158 -1.44 22.05 -0.32
N MET A 159 -1.12 22.22 0.96
CA MET A 159 -1.79 21.53 2.07
C MET A 159 -3.24 21.99 2.16
N VAL A 160 -4.18 21.04 2.10
CA VAL A 160 -5.63 21.28 2.20
C VAL A 160 -6.08 21.22 3.65
N TRP A 161 -5.70 20.15 4.36
CA TRP A 161 -5.96 19.98 5.78
C TRP A 161 -4.92 19.07 6.43
N ARG A 162 -4.83 19.14 7.75
CA ARG A 162 -3.93 18.34 8.58
C ARG A 162 -4.57 17.98 9.90
N VAL A 163 -4.33 16.75 10.37
CA VAL A 163 -4.76 16.22 11.68
C VAL A 163 -3.54 15.63 12.38
N ASP A 164 -3.35 15.97 13.62
CA ASP A 164 -2.34 15.37 14.50
C ASP A 164 -3.01 14.26 15.32
N THR A 165 -2.89 13.01 14.83
CA THR A 165 -3.56 11.88 15.48
C THR A 165 -2.95 11.53 16.84
N PHE A 166 -1.69 11.87 17.07
CA PHE A 166 -1.07 11.71 18.38
C PHE A 166 -1.73 12.62 19.42
N LYS A 167 -1.94 13.88 19.07
CA LYS A 167 -2.60 14.86 19.94
C LYS A 167 -4.09 14.61 20.11
N ASP A 168 -4.78 14.30 18.99
CA ASP A 168 -6.25 14.28 18.97
C ASP A 168 -6.85 12.95 19.43
N PHE A 169 -6.08 11.84 19.29
CA PHE A 169 -6.55 10.49 19.62
C PHE A 169 -5.61 9.71 20.56
N GLY A 170 -4.47 10.28 20.96
CA GLY A 170 -3.49 9.59 21.80
C GLY A 170 -2.87 8.38 21.08
N VAL A 171 -2.53 8.52 19.77
CA VAL A 171 -1.97 7.41 18.99
C VAL A 171 -0.77 6.81 19.71
N VAL A 172 -0.76 5.47 19.84
CA VAL A 172 0.31 4.75 20.48
C VAL A 172 1.36 4.39 19.44
N LYS A 173 2.57 4.90 19.63
CA LYS A 173 3.69 4.57 18.75
C LYS A 173 4.12 3.13 19.01
N ASN A 174 4.15 2.35 17.97
CA ASN A 174 4.90 1.12 17.95
C ASN A 174 6.40 1.43 17.81
N PHE A 175 7.25 0.44 17.61
CA PHE A 175 8.71 0.59 17.56
C PHE A 175 9.19 1.62 16.52
N PHE A 176 8.45 1.72 15.42
CA PHE A 176 8.82 2.53 14.24
C PHE A 176 7.82 3.66 13.95
N GLY A 177 7.03 4.08 14.94
CA GLY A 177 5.94 5.04 14.78
C GLY A 177 4.69 4.39 14.20
N VAL A 178 3.94 5.12 13.36
CA VAL A 178 2.82 4.58 12.59
C VAL A 178 3.24 4.27 11.16
N GLY A 179 2.66 3.24 10.54
CA GLY A 179 3.09 2.78 9.21
C GLY A 179 1.97 2.29 8.30
N SER A 180 0.74 2.26 8.78
CA SER A 180 -0.43 1.83 8.00
C SER A 180 -0.80 2.88 6.95
N THR A 181 -0.94 2.44 5.69
CA THR A 181 -1.39 3.33 4.59
C THR A 181 -2.90 3.54 4.67
N PRO A 182 -3.40 4.78 4.63
CA PRO A 182 -4.82 5.09 4.62
C PRO A 182 -5.56 4.44 3.44
N LEU A 183 -6.85 4.13 3.64
CA LEU A 183 -7.73 3.59 2.61
C LEU A 183 -8.82 4.61 2.28
N VAL A 184 -9.01 4.92 1.00
CA VAL A 184 -10.15 5.71 0.53
C VAL A 184 -11.36 4.80 0.33
N TYR A 185 -12.51 5.23 0.87
CA TYR A 185 -13.80 4.58 0.66
C TYR A 185 -14.89 5.66 0.45
N GLY A 186 -15.34 5.82 -0.78
CA GLY A 186 -16.31 6.88 -1.13
C GLY A 186 -15.78 8.27 -0.80
N ASP A 187 -16.45 8.97 0.13
CA ASP A 187 -16.05 10.28 0.65
C ASP A 187 -15.22 10.21 1.95
N LEU A 188 -14.85 9.00 2.36
CA LEU A 188 -14.10 8.74 3.59
C LEU A 188 -12.65 8.37 3.32
N LEU A 189 -11.79 8.74 4.27
CA LEU A 189 -10.42 8.28 4.43
C LEU A 189 -10.33 7.46 5.73
N LEU A 190 -10.11 6.16 5.61
CA LEU A 190 -10.02 5.23 6.73
C LEU A 190 -8.56 5.10 7.16
N VAL A 191 -8.28 5.36 8.43
CA VAL A 191 -6.92 5.42 8.97
C VAL A 191 -6.81 4.53 10.21
N CYS A 192 -5.81 3.65 10.23
CA CYS A 192 -5.48 2.87 11.42
C CYS A 192 -4.77 3.78 12.44
N VAL A 193 -5.47 4.18 13.50
CA VAL A 193 -5.00 5.15 14.50
C VAL A 193 -4.53 4.45 15.78
N GLY A 194 -5.37 3.64 16.43
CA GLY A 194 -5.02 2.82 17.58
C GLY A 194 -4.47 3.63 18.76
N GLY A 195 -5.28 4.57 19.24
CA GLY A 195 -4.89 5.42 20.37
C GLY A 195 -5.17 4.82 21.74
N SER A 196 -4.65 5.46 22.76
CA SER A 196 -4.90 5.19 24.19
C SER A 196 -5.64 6.36 24.86
N PRO A 197 -6.30 6.15 26.02
CA PRO A 197 -6.94 7.22 26.76
C PRO A 197 -5.97 8.35 27.15
N PRO A 198 -6.46 9.58 27.38
CA PRO A 198 -5.63 10.69 27.82
C PRO A 198 -4.84 10.35 29.09
N GLY A 199 -3.53 10.63 29.09
CA GLY A 199 -2.60 10.30 30.17
C GLY A 199 -2.12 8.84 30.16
N GLY A 200 -2.59 8.03 29.22
CA GLY A 200 -2.06 6.67 28.99
C GLY A 200 -0.67 6.67 28.36
N PRO A 201 -0.04 5.47 28.25
CA PRO A 201 1.26 5.32 27.62
C PRO A 201 1.23 5.75 26.15
N THR A 202 2.30 6.41 25.72
CA THR A 202 2.45 6.91 24.34
C THR A 202 3.21 5.96 23.43
N ASP A 203 3.81 4.91 24.01
CA ASP A 203 4.49 3.84 23.31
C ASP A 203 4.30 2.49 24.02
N VAL A 204 4.54 1.42 23.29
CA VAL A 204 4.32 0.04 23.79
C VAL A 204 5.41 -0.43 24.75
N TYR A 205 6.60 0.14 24.71
CA TYR A 205 7.69 -0.22 25.62
C TYR A 205 7.51 0.34 27.01
N ALA A 206 7.11 1.62 27.10
CA ALA A 206 6.89 2.29 28.38
C ALA A 206 5.89 1.55 29.29
N ALA A 207 4.96 0.81 28.68
CA ALA A 207 3.90 0.05 29.35
C ALA A 207 4.12 -1.47 29.36
N ASN A 208 5.27 -1.98 28.93
CA ASN A 208 5.48 -3.43 28.76
C ASN A 208 4.40 -4.08 27.87
N GLY A 209 3.90 -3.37 26.87
CA GLY A 209 2.82 -3.81 26.02
C GLY A 209 1.41 -3.74 26.62
N GLN A 210 1.27 -3.33 27.87
CA GLN A 210 -0.02 -3.14 28.56
C GLN A 210 -0.54 -1.72 28.31
N VAL A 211 -1.10 -1.52 27.14
CA VAL A 211 -1.71 -0.25 26.74
C VAL A 211 -3.18 -0.50 26.44
N GLU A 212 -4.03 0.22 27.14
CA GLU A 212 -5.49 0.16 26.93
C GLU A 212 -5.85 0.95 25.66
N PRO A 213 -6.53 0.37 24.69
CA PRO A 213 -7.03 1.08 23.53
C PRO A 213 -8.24 1.95 23.90
N ASN A 214 -8.53 2.98 23.11
CA ASN A 214 -9.61 3.95 23.37
C ASN A 214 -10.73 3.95 22.32
N GLY A 215 -10.93 2.86 21.61
CA GLY A 215 -11.98 2.74 20.60
C GLY A 215 -11.65 3.40 19.27
N THR A 216 -10.36 3.58 18.95
CA THR A 216 -9.88 4.24 17.73
C THR A 216 -8.96 3.34 16.90
N ALA A 217 -9.20 2.02 16.90
CA ALA A 217 -8.42 1.11 16.04
C ALA A 217 -8.40 1.61 14.61
N ILE A 218 -9.56 2.07 14.11
CA ILE A 218 -9.71 2.75 12.84
C ILE A 218 -10.59 3.99 13.01
N VAL A 219 -10.19 5.08 12.35
CA VAL A 219 -10.93 6.35 12.32
C VAL A 219 -11.20 6.70 10.86
N ALA A 220 -12.44 7.04 10.56
CA ALA A 220 -12.85 7.57 9.27
C ALA A 220 -12.91 9.09 9.30
N PHE A 221 -12.21 9.70 8.38
CA PHE A 221 -12.23 11.14 8.16
C PHE A 221 -12.97 11.47 6.86
N GLU A 222 -13.66 12.59 6.81
CA GLU A 222 -14.07 13.17 5.53
C GLU A 222 -12.83 13.50 4.72
N LYS A 223 -12.67 12.89 3.58
CA LYS A 223 -11.44 12.99 2.78
C LYS A 223 -11.13 14.41 2.29
N THR A 224 -12.16 15.29 2.22
CA THR A 224 -12.00 16.68 1.77
C THR A 224 -11.74 17.68 2.89
N THR A 225 -12.08 17.37 4.14
CA THR A 225 -12.00 18.31 5.26
C THR A 225 -11.15 17.83 6.44
N GLY A 226 -10.86 16.53 6.53
CA GLY A 226 -10.20 15.92 7.68
C GLY A 226 -11.08 15.81 8.93
N LYS A 227 -12.38 16.10 8.85
CA LYS A 227 -13.31 15.94 9.97
C LYS A 227 -13.64 14.48 10.22
N VAL A 228 -13.70 14.09 11.48
CA VAL A 228 -14.08 12.73 11.88
C VAL A 228 -15.55 12.48 11.56
N ARG A 229 -15.83 11.35 10.90
CA ARG A 229 -17.19 10.84 10.63
C ARG A 229 -17.57 9.77 11.64
N TRP A 230 -16.68 8.82 11.87
CA TRP A 230 -16.84 7.76 12.84
C TRP A 230 -15.47 7.21 13.29
N LYS A 231 -15.47 6.48 14.38
CA LYS A 231 -14.32 5.73 14.90
C LYS A 231 -14.82 4.42 15.51
N THR A 232 -14.03 3.36 15.41
CA THR A 232 -14.43 2.03 15.89
C THR A 232 -13.24 1.15 16.21
N GLY A 233 -13.52 0.07 16.94
CA GLY A 233 -12.57 -0.99 17.29
C GLY A 233 -11.72 -0.67 18.50
N ASN A 234 -11.62 -1.65 19.40
CA ASN A 234 -10.88 -1.51 20.66
C ASN A 234 -9.53 -2.21 20.56
N GLU A 235 -8.72 -1.79 19.56
CA GLU A 235 -7.40 -2.33 19.27
C GLU A 235 -6.39 -1.20 19.06
N LEU A 236 -5.12 -1.51 19.31
CA LEU A 236 -4.00 -0.62 18.96
C LEU A 236 -3.64 -0.76 17.49
N ALA A 237 -2.98 0.25 16.94
CA ALA A 237 -2.48 0.23 15.58
C ALA A 237 -1.43 -0.86 15.37
N SER A 238 -1.45 -1.41 14.17
CA SER A 238 -0.38 -2.22 13.58
C SER A 238 0.30 -1.44 12.46
N TYR A 239 1.22 -2.07 11.73
CA TYR A 239 1.76 -1.54 10.47
C TYR A 239 0.98 -2.03 9.24
N SER A 240 0.10 -3.01 9.44
CA SER A 240 -0.77 -3.53 8.39
C SER A 240 -1.71 -2.45 7.86
N SER A 241 -1.97 -2.48 6.57
CA SER A 241 -2.89 -1.54 5.92
C SER A 241 -4.27 -2.16 5.76
N PRO A 242 -5.36 -1.38 5.89
CA PRO A 242 -6.72 -1.89 5.71
C PRO A 242 -6.96 -2.31 4.25
N VAL A 243 -7.72 -3.37 4.05
CA VAL A 243 -8.10 -3.90 2.73
C VAL A 243 -9.61 -3.90 2.59
N LEU A 244 -10.12 -3.32 1.51
CA LEU A 244 -11.54 -3.36 1.15
C LEU A 244 -11.84 -4.60 0.32
N ALA A 245 -12.89 -5.31 0.69
CA ALA A 245 -13.41 -6.44 -0.08
C ALA A 245 -14.93 -6.37 -0.20
N LYS A 246 -15.48 -7.04 -1.21
CA LYS A 246 -16.92 -7.22 -1.37
C LYS A 246 -17.29 -8.65 -1.01
N ILE A 247 -18.00 -8.83 0.11
CA ILE A 247 -18.44 -10.12 0.63
C ILE A 247 -19.97 -10.17 0.57
N ASP A 248 -20.53 -11.11 -0.17
CA ASP A 248 -21.98 -11.27 -0.35
C ASP A 248 -22.68 -9.95 -0.79
N GLY A 249 -22.02 -9.21 -1.68
CA GLY A 249 -22.52 -7.93 -2.19
C GLY A 249 -22.32 -6.74 -1.25
N LYS A 250 -21.80 -6.93 -0.04
CA LYS A 250 -21.53 -5.87 0.94
C LYS A 250 -20.04 -5.52 0.96
N ASP A 251 -19.75 -4.26 1.18
CA ASP A 251 -18.39 -3.80 1.37
C ASP A 251 -17.96 -4.07 2.83
N VAL A 252 -16.79 -4.69 2.97
CA VAL A 252 -16.17 -5.00 4.27
C VAL A 252 -14.72 -4.57 4.22
N VAL A 253 -14.27 -3.88 5.25
CA VAL A 253 -12.84 -3.58 5.44
C VAL A 253 -12.24 -4.56 6.41
N PHE A 254 -11.18 -5.23 5.99
CA PHE A 254 -10.34 -6.07 6.84
C PHE A 254 -9.12 -5.31 7.30
N LEU A 255 -8.87 -5.28 8.59
CA LEU A 255 -7.71 -4.65 9.23
C LEU A 255 -7.05 -5.68 10.15
N LEU A 256 -5.79 -6.00 9.92
CA LEU A 256 -4.99 -6.76 10.87
C LEU A 256 -4.39 -5.79 11.89
N ALA A 257 -5.16 -5.48 12.92
CA ALA A 257 -4.75 -4.63 14.04
C ALA A 257 -3.73 -5.34 14.94
N ARG A 258 -3.25 -4.69 15.98
CA ARG A 258 -2.22 -5.25 16.86
C ARG A 258 -2.67 -6.54 17.56
N GLY A 259 -3.93 -6.65 17.98
CA GLY A 259 -4.46 -7.83 18.68
C GLY A 259 -5.07 -8.87 17.76
N GLY A 260 -5.37 -8.54 16.51
CA GLY A 260 -5.99 -9.48 15.59
C GLY A 260 -6.61 -8.89 14.34
N LEU A 261 -7.26 -9.75 13.58
CA LEU A 261 -7.95 -9.39 12.35
C LEU A 261 -9.37 -8.89 12.68
N MET A 262 -9.70 -7.72 12.19
CA MET A 262 -11.02 -7.09 12.32
C MET A 262 -11.75 -7.03 10.98
N ALA A 263 -13.06 -7.29 10.99
CA ALA A 263 -13.97 -7.00 9.89
C ALA A 263 -14.85 -5.81 10.27
N ILE A 264 -14.89 -4.79 9.42
CA ILE A 264 -15.51 -3.50 9.71
C ILE A 264 -16.46 -3.12 8.56
N ASP A 265 -17.66 -2.66 8.89
CA ASP A 265 -18.57 -2.02 7.94
C ASP A 265 -18.04 -0.59 7.66
N PRO A 266 -17.49 -0.29 6.48
CA PRO A 266 -16.88 1.00 6.22
C PRO A 266 -17.89 2.15 6.12
N GLN A 267 -19.15 1.84 5.83
CA GLN A 267 -20.19 2.84 5.71
C GLN A 267 -20.71 3.29 7.09
N LYS A 268 -20.89 2.33 8.00
CA LYS A 268 -21.44 2.60 9.33
C LYS A 268 -20.38 2.86 10.39
N GLY A 269 -19.16 2.37 10.18
CA GLY A 269 -18.10 2.39 11.19
C GLY A 269 -18.37 1.39 12.32
N GLU A 270 -18.95 0.26 12.02
CA GLU A 270 -19.24 -0.80 13.00
C GLU A 270 -18.21 -1.94 12.85
N THR A 271 -17.62 -2.38 13.95
CA THR A 271 -16.87 -3.63 14.00
C THR A 271 -17.87 -4.78 13.91
N ILE A 272 -17.78 -5.58 12.84
CA ILE A 272 -18.67 -6.69 12.57
C ILE A 272 -18.20 -7.94 13.32
N SER A 273 -16.89 -8.21 13.28
CA SER A 273 -16.29 -9.41 13.87
C SER A 273 -14.80 -9.20 14.09
N GLU A 274 -14.25 -9.96 15.03
CA GLU A 274 -12.84 -9.99 15.36
C GLU A 274 -12.33 -11.42 15.42
N PHE A 275 -11.09 -11.64 14.95
CA PHE A 275 -10.38 -12.91 15.05
C PHE A 275 -9.05 -12.66 15.77
N PRO A 276 -8.86 -13.13 17.00
CA PRO A 276 -7.64 -12.94 17.77
C PRO A 276 -6.43 -13.54 17.04
N TYR A 277 -5.44 -12.70 16.77
CA TYR A 277 -4.24 -13.13 16.07
C TYR A 277 -3.06 -12.26 16.50
N ARG A 278 -2.33 -12.72 17.51
CA ARG A 278 -1.19 -12.02 18.07
C ARG A 278 -0.17 -12.96 18.68
N ALA A 279 1.10 -12.78 18.34
CA ALA A 279 2.20 -13.45 19.01
C ALA A 279 2.34 -13.00 20.48
N LYS A 280 2.96 -13.84 21.29
CA LYS A 280 3.20 -13.54 22.72
C LYS A 280 4.32 -12.52 22.94
N ARG A 281 5.10 -12.22 21.91
CA ARG A 281 6.22 -11.28 21.98
C ARG A 281 5.73 -9.84 21.94
N LEU A 282 6.42 -8.97 22.69
CA LEU A 282 6.13 -7.53 22.72
C LEU A 282 6.29 -6.91 21.32
N GLU A 283 7.30 -7.35 20.58
CA GLU A 283 7.68 -6.88 19.25
C GLU A 283 6.63 -7.19 18.18
N SER A 284 5.71 -8.09 18.45
CA SER A 284 4.61 -8.43 17.54
C SER A 284 3.70 -7.23 17.33
N VAL A 285 3.64 -6.74 16.09
CA VAL A 285 2.84 -5.57 15.70
C VAL A 285 1.96 -5.82 14.46
N ASN A 286 1.99 -7.03 13.90
CA ASN A 286 1.23 -7.39 12.70
C ASN A 286 1.48 -6.43 11.52
N ALA A 287 2.59 -6.61 10.80
CA ALA A 287 3.00 -5.65 9.78
C ALA A 287 2.55 -6.04 8.35
N SER A 288 2.38 -7.33 8.08
CA SER A 288 1.89 -7.79 6.78
C SER A 288 0.41 -7.45 6.59
N THR A 289 0.05 -7.01 5.39
CA THR A 289 -1.36 -6.72 5.05
C THR A 289 -2.13 -8.02 4.79
N PRO A 290 -3.39 -8.15 5.23
CA PRO A 290 -4.20 -9.33 4.95
C PRO A 290 -4.33 -9.58 3.44
N VAL A 291 -4.18 -10.84 3.01
CA VAL A 291 -4.47 -11.23 1.62
C VAL A 291 -5.89 -11.77 1.57
N VAL A 292 -6.74 -11.16 0.74
CA VAL A 292 -8.16 -11.52 0.64
C VAL A 292 -8.46 -12.17 -0.70
N VAL A 293 -9.07 -13.36 -0.68
CA VAL A 293 -9.50 -14.11 -1.86
C VAL A 293 -10.94 -14.55 -1.67
N GLY A 294 -11.87 -13.93 -2.39
CA GLY A 294 -13.30 -14.15 -2.13
C GLY A 294 -13.66 -13.76 -0.70
N ASN A 295 -14.12 -14.72 0.09
CA ASN A 295 -14.43 -14.54 1.51
C ASN A 295 -13.40 -15.19 2.45
N GLU A 296 -12.24 -15.58 1.94
CA GLU A 296 -11.14 -16.15 2.71
C GLU A 296 -10.02 -15.14 2.87
N ILE A 297 -9.44 -15.06 4.06
CA ILE A 297 -8.42 -14.08 4.43
C ILE A 297 -7.21 -14.80 5.00
N PHE A 298 -6.05 -14.59 4.41
CA PHE A 298 -4.77 -15.07 4.93
C PHE A 298 -4.10 -13.99 5.76
N VAL A 299 -3.57 -14.38 6.92
CA VAL A 299 -2.76 -13.58 7.82
C VAL A 299 -1.51 -14.35 8.23
N SER A 300 -0.40 -13.64 8.43
CA SER A 300 0.86 -14.25 8.90
C SER A 300 1.75 -13.22 9.58
N GLU A 301 2.52 -13.66 10.55
CA GLU A 301 3.53 -12.85 11.22
C GLU A 301 4.73 -13.72 11.65
N THR A 302 5.90 -13.08 11.73
CA THR A 302 7.19 -13.77 11.98
C THR A 302 7.45 -14.17 13.42
N TYR A 303 6.74 -13.60 14.41
CA TYR A 303 7.02 -13.77 15.84
C TYR A 303 6.42 -15.06 16.44
N GLU A 304 6.63 -16.18 15.76
CA GLU A 304 6.25 -17.54 16.20
C GLU A 304 4.74 -17.84 16.18
N ILE A 305 3.91 -16.92 15.69
CA ILE A 305 2.46 -17.18 15.55
C ILE A 305 2.14 -17.90 14.24
N GLY A 306 3.03 -17.82 13.23
CA GLY A 306 2.86 -18.52 11.95
C GLY A 306 1.83 -17.86 11.04
N SER A 307 1.00 -18.69 10.43
CA SER A 307 0.00 -18.27 9.46
C SER A 307 -1.37 -18.84 9.77
N ALA A 308 -2.41 -18.18 9.28
CA ALA A 308 -3.77 -18.69 9.31
C ALA A 308 -4.54 -18.25 8.05
N VAL A 309 -5.47 -19.10 7.60
CA VAL A 309 -6.55 -18.71 6.69
C VAL A 309 -7.86 -18.81 7.45
N VAL A 310 -8.59 -17.71 7.44
CA VAL A 310 -9.94 -17.64 8.02
C VAL A 310 -10.95 -17.33 6.94
N ARG A 311 -12.16 -17.86 7.07
CA ARG A 311 -13.30 -17.51 6.22
C ARG A 311 -14.19 -16.53 6.96
N PHE A 312 -14.58 -15.46 6.27
CA PHE A 312 -15.58 -14.52 6.76
C PHE A 312 -16.91 -14.77 6.05
N ASP A 313 -17.89 -15.22 6.79
CA ASP A 313 -19.22 -15.58 6.29
C ASP A 313 -20.29 -15.27 7.33
N GLY A 314 -21.45 -14.74 6.90
CA GLY A 314 -22.52 -14.39 7.81
C GLY A 314 -22.12 -13.42 8.93
N GLY A 315 -21.09 -12.61 8.73
CA GLY A 315 -20.58 -11.67 9.73
C GLY A 315 -19.68 -12.30 10.80
N LYS A 316 -19.13 -13.49 10.57
CA LYS A 316 -18.27 -14.22 11.51
C LYS A 316 -17.03 -14.76 10.83
N PHE A 317 -15.92 -14.79 11.57
CA PHE A 317 -14.73 -15.52 11.18
C PHE A 317 -14.80 -16.98 11.58
N THR A 318 -14.36 -17.86 10.69
CA THR A 318 -14.15 -19.30 10.96
C THR A 318 -12.75 -19.67 10.48
N GLU A 319 -11.92 -20.20 11.36
CA GLU A 319 -10.59 -20.70 11.00
C GLU A 319 -10.73 -21.91 10.08
N LEU A 320 -10.08 -21.85 8.92
CA LEU A 320 -9.98 -22.97 8.00
C LEU A 320 -8.74 -23.80 8.29
N TRP A 321 -7.62 -23.14 8.52
CA TRP A 321 -6.40 -23.74 9.02
C TRP A 321 -5.53 -22.67 9.69
N SER A 322 -4.70 -23.11 10.63
CA SER A 322 -3.62 -22.32 11.21
C SER A 322 -2.43 -23.22 11.57
N ASP A 323 -1.26 -22.63 11.66
CA ASP A 323 -0.04 -23.33 12.04
C ASP A 323 0.68 -22.71 13.25
N GLY A 324 0.02 -21.81 13.95
CA GLY A 324 0.54 -21.14 15.13
C GLY A 324 0.92 -22.07 16.29
N ASN A 325 0.41 -23.29 16.29
CA ASN A 325 0.77 -24.34 17.24
C ASN A 325 2.02 -25.14 16.84
N ARG A 326 2.57 -24.88 15.63
CA ARG A 326 3.77 -25.56 15.13
C ARG A 326 4.99 -24.72 15.49
N ARG A 327 5.92 -25.31 16.18
CA ARG A 327 7.19 -24.67 16.54
C ARG A 327 8.17 -24.56 15.36
N ARG A 328 8.01 -25.43 14.38
CA ARG A 328 8.80 -25.51 13.13
C ARG A 328 7.87 -25.81 11.98
N ASN A 329 8.31 -25.51 10.78
CA ASN A 329 7.56 -25.76 9.54
C ASN A 329 6.23 -25.01 9.45
N GLN A 330 6.22 -23.76 9.95
CA GLN A 330 5.13 -22.82 9.68
C GLN A 330 5.09 -22.49 8.18
N ALA A 331 3.90 -22.26 7.64
CA ALA A 331 3.72 -22.00 6.21
C ALA A 331 4.48 -20.76 5.75
N MET A 332 4.28 -19.66 6.46
CA MET A 332 5.03 -18.41 6.30
C MET A 332 5.29 -17.79 7.67
N ALA A 333 6.34 -16.98 7.75
CA ALA A 333 6.68 -16.11 8.86
C ALA A 333 6.94 -14.73 8.27
N LEU A 334 5.87 -14.00 7.97
CA LEU A 334 5.95 -12.70 7.29
C LEU A 334 6.45 -11.63 8.25
N HIS A 335 7.36 -10.77 7.81
CA HIS A 335 7.82 -9.64 8.60
C HIS A 335 7.01 -8.38 8.27
N TRP A 336 7.35 -7.63 7.19
CA TRP A 336 6.55 -6.48 6.72
C TRP A 336 6.00 -6.68 5.31
N ASN A 337 6.52 -7.64 4.59
CA ASN A 337 6.10 -7.95 3.24
C ASN A 337 4.73 -8.64 3.20
N THR A 338 4.00 -8.37 2.14
CA THR A 338 2.73 -9.01 1.87
C THR A 338 2.92 -10.00 0.73
N PRO A 339 2.49 -11.27 0.87
CA PRO A 339 2.62 -12.26 -0.19
C PRO A 339 1.60 -12.01 -1.30
N ILE A 340 1.90 -12.53 -2.48
CA ILE A 340 1.02 -12.50 -3.65
C ILE A 340 0.31 -13.86 -3.75
N GLU A 341 -1.02 -13.83 -3.76
CA GLU A 341 -1.80 -15.01 -4.15
C GLU A 341 -1.88 -15.10 -5.68
N HIS A 342 -1.63 -16.27 -6.25
CA HIS A 342 -1.82 -16.56 -7.67
C HIS A 342 -2.18 -18.02 -7.87
N ASP A 343 -3.33 -18.26 -8.55
CA ASP A 343 -3.84 -19.59 -8.90
C ASP A 343 -3.90 -20.58 -7.73
N GLY A 344 -4.32 -20.12 -6.55
CA GLY A 344 -4.47 -20.95 -5.36
C GLY A 344 -3.17 -21.17 -4.58
N TYR A 345 -2.14 -20.41 -4.85
CA TYR A 345 -0.86 -20.44 -4.15
C TYR A 345 -0.44 -19.04 -3.69
N LEU A 346 0.21 -18.98 -2.55
CA LEU A 346 0.85 -17.78 -2.03
C LEU A 346 2.35 -17.82 -2.37
N TYR A 347 2.86 -16.71 -2.87
CA TYR A 347 4.29 -16.48 -3.08
C TYR A 347 4.73 -15.33 -2.18
N GLY A 348 5.68 -15.55 -1.30
CA GLY A 348 6.09 -14.51 -0.33
C GLY A 348 7.41 -14.81 0.35
N SER A 349 8.03 -13.75 0.87
CA SER A 349 9.24 -13.84 1.67
C SER A 349 8.90 -14.24 3.10
N SER A 350 9.56 -15.25 3.63
CA SER A 350 9.36 -15.81 4.95
C SER A 350 10.65 -15.77 5.76
N GLY A 351 10.63 -15.19 6.94
CA GLY A 351 11.77 -15.11 7.84
C GLY A 351 11.98 -13.74 8.47
N TYR A 352 12.55 -13.73 9.66
CA TYR A 352 12.75 -12.51 10.45
C TYR A 352 14.06 -11.79 10.10
N HIS A 353 15.13 -12.52 9.92
CA HIS A 353 16.46 -11.99 9.60
C HIS A 353 16.86 -12.31 8.18
N THR A 354 17.67 -11.44 7.57
CA THR A 354 18.19 -11.60 6.22
C THR A 354 18.77 -12.99 5.93
N PRO A 355 19.63 -13.57 6.78
CA PRO A 355 20.21 -14.89 6.51
C PRO A 355 19.22 -16.05 6.56
N GLU A 356 18.06 -15.84 7.24
CA GLU A 356 17.01 -16.86 7.41
C GLU A 356 15.86 -16.66 6.43
N ALA A 357 15.84 -15.50 5.76
CA ALA A 357 14.75 -15.16 4.85
C ALA A 357 14.85 -15.97 3.56
N GLU A 358 13.76 -16.62 3.24
CA GLU A 358 13.57 -17.45 2.05
C GLU A 358 12.32 -17.03 1.30
N LEU A 359 12.31 -17.23 -0.01
CA LEU A 359 11.10 -17.10 -0.79
C LEU A 359 10.35 -18.42 -0.78
N ARG A 360 9.07 -18.39 -0.50
CA ARG A 360 8.23 -19.59 -0.41
C ARG A 360 7.05 -19.56 -1.37
N CYS A 361 6.67 -20.75 -1.82
CA CYS A 361 5.36 -21.02 -2.39
C CYS A 361 4.56 -21.87 -1.40
N VAL A 362 3.35 -21.44 -1.09
CA VAL A 362 2.47 -22.11 -0.12
C VAL A 362 1.10 -22.34 -0.75
N GLU A 363 0.56 -23.55 -0.60
CA GLU A 363 -0.79 -23.85 -1.07
C GLU A 363 -1.83 -23.14 -0.18
N TRP A 364 -2.72 -22.35 -0.80
CA TRP A 364 -3.73 -21.57 -0.10
C TRP A 364 -4.61 -22.39 0.83
N LYS A 365 -5.11 -23.54 0.32
CA LYS A 365 -6.12 -24.35 1.01
C LYS A 365 -5.61 -25.08 2.26
N THR A 366 -4.33 -25.40 2.30
CA THR A 366 -3.79 -26.29 3.34
C THR A 366 -2.66 -25.69 4.16
N GLY A 367 -2.06 -24.58 3.70
CA GLY A 367 -0.84 -24.04 4.27
C GLY A 367 0.40 -24.90 3.99
N LYS A 368 0.31 -25.87 3.05
CA LYS A 368 1.45 -26.71 2.69
C LYS A 368 2.51 -25.89 1.95
N VAL A 369 3.73 -25.90 2.46
CA VAL A 369 4.90 -25.34 1.75
C VAL A 369 5.21 -26.25 0.56
N MET A 370 5.08 -25.71 -0.63
CA MET A 370 5.37 -26.40 -1.90
C MET A 370 6.85 -26.43 -2.18
N TRP A 371 7.52 -25.29 -1.95
CA TRP A 371 8.97 -25.14 -2.02
C TRP A 371 9.42 -23.93 -1.20
N SER A 372 10.69 -23.92 -0.83
CA SER A 372 11.43 -22.82 -0.22
C SER A 372 12.72 -22.60 -0.98
N GLU A 373 13.02 -21.34 -1.34
CA GLU A 373 14.28 -20.92 -1.93
C GLU A 373 15.04 -20.08 -0.91
N PRO A 374 16.19 -20.58 -0.38
CA PRO A 374 16.97 -19.90 0.65
C PRO A 374 17.79 -18.74 0.07
N ASN A 375 18.35 -17.92 0.96
CA ASN A 375 19.27 -16.82 0.64
C ASN A 375 18.65 -15.75 -0.28
N MET A 376 17.35 -15.55 -0.16
CA MET A 376 16.62 -14.55 -0.96
C MET A 376 16.59 -13.17 -0.31
N GLY A 377 17.02 -13.05 0.96
CA GLY A 377 16.77 -11.88 1.76
C GLY A 377 15.26 -11.63 1.95
N ARG A 378 14.91 -10.61 2.72
CA ARG A 378 13.50 -10.21 2.86
C ARG A 378 13.08 -9.47 1.60
N SER A 379 12.08 -9.97 0.91
CA SER A 379 11.73 -9.53 -0.44
C SER A 379 10.28 -9.08 -0.54
N SER A 380 10.03 -8.04 -1.33
CA SER A 380 8.69 -7.59 -1.74
C SER A 380 8.39 -8.03 -3.16
N LEU A 381 7.13 -8.37 -3.43
CA LEU A 381 6.70 -8.93 -4.71
C LEU A 381 5.62 -8.07 -5.37
N LEU A 382 5.57 -8.13 -6.70
CA LEU A 382 4.52 -7.58 -7.55
C LEU A 382 4.22 -8.59 -8.66
N LEU A 383 2.95 -8.83 -8.96
CA LEU A 383 2.51 -9.69 -10.06
C LEU A 383 2.04 -8.85 -11.24
N VAL A 384 2.56 -9.11 -12.42
CA VAL A 384 2.15 -8.49 -13.67
C VAL A 384 2.28 -9.49 -14.81
N ASP A 385 1.29 -9.53 -15.70
CA ASP A 385 1.29 -10.39 -16.90
C ASP A 385 1.65 -11.86 -16.60
N GLY A 386 1.13 -12.40 -15.49
CA GLY A 386 1.40 -13.76 -15.02
C GLY A 386 2.84 -14.00 -14.54
N THR A 387 3.60 -12.95 -14.25
CA THR A 387 5.02 -13.00 -13.86
C THR A 387 5.22 -12.23 -12.55
N LEU A 388 6.04 -12.77 -11.64
CA LEU A 388 6.40 -12.11 -10.39
C LEU A 388 7.67 -11.28 -10.57
N ILE A 389 7.60 -10.03 -10.18
CA ILE A 389 8.74 -9.15 -9.94
C ILE A 389 9.07 -9.26 -8.46
N CYS A 390 10.29 -9.68 -8.11
CA CYS A 390 10.74 -9.86 -6.74
C CYS A 390 11.92 -8.92 -6.46
N VAL A 391 11.79 -8.07 -5.47
CA VAL A 391 12.81 -7.10 -5.07
C VAL A 391 13.25 -7.43 -3.66
N SER A 392 14.52 -7.81 -3.50
CA SER A 392 15.10 -8.14 -2.21
C SER A 392 15.68 -6.90 -1.53
N GLU A 393 15.78 -6.93 -0.22
CA GLU A 393 16.26 -5.82 0.62
C GLU A 393 17.69 -5.35 0.30
N ASP A 394 18.48 -6.22 -0.31
CA ASP A 394 19.84 -5.93 -0.80
C ASP A 394 19.88 -5.23 -2.18
N GLY A 395 18.72 -4.88 -2.74
CA GLY A 395 18.60 -4.25 -4.05
C GLY A 395 18.66 -5.24 -5.21
N THR A 396 18.55 -6.54 -4.98
CA THR A 396 18.46 -7.52 -6.06
C THR A 396 17.07 -7.57 -6.66
N LEU A 397 16.95 -7.33 -7.96
CA LEU A 397 15.73 -7.48 -8.76
C LEU A 397 15.74 -8.83 -9.46
N ARG A 398 14.67 -9.60 -9.30
CA ARG A 398 14.44 -10.89 -9.96
C ARG A 398 13.11 -10.91 -10.69
N ILE A 399 13.08 -11.58 -11.82
CA ILE A 399 11.87 -11.91 -12.57
C ILE A 399 11.64 -13.41 -12.43
N LEU A 400 10.47 -13.78 -11.90
CA LEU A 400 10.15 -15.16 -11.57
C LEU A 400 8.88 -15.61 -12.29
N ARG A 401 8.86 -16.83 -12.76
CA ARG A 401 7.62 -17.48 -13.21
C ARG A 401 6.92 -18.11 -12.00
N PRO A 402 5.67 -17.74 -11.68
CA PRO A 402 4.88 -18.46 -10.70
C PRO A 402 4.80 -19.94 -11.07
N ASN A 403 5.24 -20.82 -10.18
CA ASN A 403 5.24 -22.26 -10.41
C ASN A 403 5.16 -22.97 -9.04
N PRO A 404 4.07 -23.70 -8.74
CA PRO A 404 3.93 -24.36 -7.45
C PRO A 404 4.81 -25.61 -7.29
N GLN A 405 5.42 -26.11 -8.36
CA GLN A 405 6.26 -27.31 -8.29
C GLN A 405 7.73 -26.99 -7.94
N LYS A 406 8.22 -25.79 -8.30
CA LYS A 406 9.60 -25.38 -8.06
C LYS A 406 9.80 -23.87 -8.21
N TYR A 407 10.83 -23.36 -7.57
CA TYR A 407 11.37 -22.02 -7.88
C TYR A 407 11.79 -21.91 -9.34
N ALA A 408 11.41 -20.83 -10.01
CA ALA A 408 11.66 -20.63 -11.44
C ALA A 408 12.05 -19.19 -11.75
N GLU A 409 13.35 -18.90 -11.61
CA GLU A 409 13.95 -17.60 -11.98
C GLU A 409 14.11 -17.50 -13.50
N LEU A 410 13.69 -16.36 -14.05
CA LEU A 410 13.82 -16.03 -15.47
C LEU A 410 14.97 -15.05 -15.71
N ALA A 411 15.19 -14.12 -14.79
CA ALA A 411 16.26 -13.12 -14.85
C ALA A 411 16.57 -12.56 -13.45
N LYS A 412 17.80 -12.06 -13.28
CA LYS A 412 18.29 -11.48 -12.01
C LYS A 412 19.28 -10.36 -12.27
N TRP A 413 19.21 -9.27 -11.49
CA TRP A 413 20.15 -8.14 -11.47
C TRP A 413 20.40 -7.66 -10.04
N GLU A 414 21.64 -7.32 -9.72
CA GLU A 414 22.08 -6.92 -8.39
C GLU A 414 22.36 -5.40 -8.38
N TYR A 415 21.32 -4.62 -8.13
CA TYR A 415 21.39 -3.14 -8.14
C TYR A 415 21.84 -2.54 -6.81
N GLY A 416 21.90 -3.33 -5.75
CA GLY A 416 22.34 -2.90 -4.41
C GLY A 416 23.84 -2.85 -4.22
N VAL A 417 24.62 -3.28 -5.21
CA VAL A 417 26.09 -3.29 -5.18
C VAL A 417 26.62 -2.18 -6.08
N GLY A 418 27.57 -1.39 -5.60
CA GLY A 418 28.27 -0.41 -6.43
C GLY A 418 29.38 -1.05 -7.27
N GLU A 419 29.87 -0.32 -8.29
CA GLU A 419 31.02 -0.78 -9.09
C GLU A 419 32.23 -1.07 -8.18
N GLY A 420 32.72 -2.31 -8.19
CA GLY A 420 33.87 -2.75 -7.38
C GLY A 420 33.53 -3.31 -6.00
N GLU A 421 32.25 -3.42 -5.62
CA GLU A 421 31.83 -4.05 -4.38
C GLU A 421 31.54 -5.55 -4.57
N ASP A 422 32.13 -6.38 -3.69
CA ASP A 422 31.84 -7.81 -3.64
C ASP A 422 30.60 -8.05 -2.75
N PRO A 423 29.48 -8.57 -3.30
CA PRO A 423 28.28 -8.88 -2.51
C PRO A 423 28.49 -9.99 -1.48
N ALA A 424 29.57 -10.75 -1.60
CA ALA A 424 29.87 -11.91 -0.77
C ALA A 424 30.69 -11.59 0.50
N THR A 425 30.91 -10.33 0.86
CA THR A 425 31.66 -10.02 2.09
C THR A 425 30.90 -10.51 3.34
N PRO A 426 31.28 -11.65 3.97
CA PRO A 426 30.62 -12.15 5.16
C PRO A 426 30.90 -11.21 6.33
N GLY A 427 29.87 -10.73 6.99
CA GLY A 427 30.00 -9.96 8.23
C GLY A 427 29.52 -8.52 8.19
N ALA A 428 28.84 -8.08 7.14
CA ALA A 428 28.10 -6.83 7.20
C ALA A 428 27.01 -6.96 8.26
N ILE A 429 27.28 -6.41 9.43
CA ILE A 429 26.30 -6.35 10.53
C ILE A 429 25.13 -5.53 9.98
N VAL A 430 24.00 -6.20 9.82
CA VAL A 430 22.70 -5.59 9.52
C VAL A 430 22.47 -4.52 10.59
N GLY A 431 22.48 -3.24 10.20
CA GLY A 431 22.23 -2.13 11.14
C GLY A 431 23.26 -1.01 11.19
N LYS A 432 24.42 -1.13 10.53
CA LYS A 432 25.28 0.04 10.33
C LYS A 432 25.24 0.46 8.88
N ALA A 433 24.81 1.69 8.64
CA ALA A 433 24.97 2.34 7.33
C ALA A 433 26.44 2.13 6.88
N ARG A 434 26.60 1.54 5.69
CA ARG A 434 27.90 1.57 4.98
C ARG A 434 28.36 3.02 4.91
N SER A 435 29.64 3.26 4.83
CA SER A 435 30.18 4.61 4.77
C SER A 435 29.46 5.41 3.67
N SER A 436 29.25 6.70 3.88
CA SER A 436 28.50 7.58 2.98
C SER A 436 29.04 7.63 1.54
N THR A 437 30.25 7.13 1.30
CA THR A 437 30.92 7.07 0.01
C THR A 437 30.52 5.82 -0.79
N GLU A 438 30.31 4.69 -0.13
CA GLU A 438 29.93 3.40 -0.78
C GLU A 438 28.45 3.33 -1.14
N ALA A 439 27.58 3.95 -0.35
CA ALA A 439 26.14 4.05 -0.65
C ALA A 439 25.82 4.88 -1.90
N ASN A 440 26.79 5.65 -2.41
CA ASN A 440 26.54 6.58 -3.51
C ASN A 440 26.65 5.94 -4.91
N THR A 441 27.18 4.72 -5.03
CA THR A 441 27.39 4.06 -6.34
C THR A 441 26.30 3.05 -6.67
N ALA A 442 25.68 2.42 -5.68
CA ALA A 442 24.62 1.46 -5.89
C ALA A 442 23.34 2.12 -6.45
N LEU A 443 22.72 1.50 -7.45
CA LEU A 443 21.44 1.99 -7.99
C LEU A 443 20.30 1.89 -6.98
N LEU A 444 20.26 0.79 -6.20
CA LEU A 444 19.30 0.55 -5.10
C LEU A 444 20.06 0.30 -3.79
N PRO A 445 20.51 1.36 -3.09
CA PRO A 445 21.25 1.18 -1.84
C PRO A 445 20.42 0.46 -0.77
N TYR A 446 21.08 -0.38 0.04
CA TYR A 446 20.45 -1.05 1.18
C TYR A 446 19.95 -0.03 2.24
N PRO A 447 18.75 -0.23 2.84
CA PRO A 447 17.82 -1.30 2.52
C PRO A 447 16.80 -0.92 1.44
N THR A 448 16.43 -1.89 0.60
CA THR A 448 15.34 -1.77 -0.36
C THR A 448 14.09 -2.44 0.22
N TRP A 449 13.47 -1.80 1.21
CA TRP A 449 12.32 -2.35 1.94
C TRP A 449 10.98 -1.86 1.44
N ALA A 450 10.94 -0.77 0.70
CA ALA A 450 9.73 -0.27 0.10
C ALA A 450 9.19 -1.24 -0.96
N ALA A 451 7.87 -1.44 -0.99
CA ALA A 451 7.25 -2.28 -1.99
C ALA A 451 7.41 -1.68 -3.40
N PRO A 452 7.63 -2.51 -4.45
CA PRO A 452 7.69 -2.04 -5.83
C PRO A 452 6.33 -1.48 -6.27
N ALA A 453 6.35 -0.49 -7.17
CA ALA A 453 5.18 0.07 -7.81
C ALA A 453 5.34 0.04 -9.33
N LEU A 454 4.25 -0.26 -10.05
CA LEU A 454 4.25 -0.37 -11.50
C LEU A 454 3.16 0.52 -12.10
N SER A 455 3.51 1.29 -13.11
CA SER A 455 2.54 2.11 -13.84
C SER A 455 2.99 2.36 -15.27
N ASN A 456 2.17 1.97 -16.23
CA ASN A 456 2.39 2.18 -17.67
C ASN A 456 3.75 1.63 -18.16
N GLY A 457 4.09 0.41 -17.75
CA GLY A 457 5.33 -0.27 -18.10
C GLY A 457 6.58 0.27 -17.39
N LEU A 458 6.42 1.19 -16.46
CA LEU A 458 7.50 1.77 -15.66
C LEU A 458 7.46 1.21 -14.24
N LEU A 459 8.57 0.60 -13.81
CA LEU A 459 8.76 0.06 -12.48
C LEU A 459 9.50 1.08 -11.61
N TYR A 460 8.91 1.40 -10.46
CA TYR A 460 9.47 2.34 -9.49
C TYR A 460 9.92 1.59 -8.25
N LEU A 461 11.19 1.76 -7.89
CA LEU A 461 11.85 1.10 -6.78
C LEU A 461 12.52 2.14 -5.89
N GLU A 462 12.49 1.91 -4.57
CA GLU A 462 13.20 2.75 -3.61
C GLU A 462 14.19 1.92 -2.80
N GLY A 463 15.44 2.36 -2.79
CA GLY A 463 16.49 1.84 -1.91
C GLY A 463 17.06 2.98 -1.08
N ALA A 464 17.08 2.81 0.26
CA ALA A 464 17.53 3.80 1.25
C ALA A 464 17.02 5.23 0.98
N ASN A 465 17.77 6.04 0.25
CA ASN A 465 17.47 7.44 -0.09
C ASN A 465 17.40 7.70 -1.60
N ARG A 466 17.15 6.67 -2.40
CA ARG A 466 17.11 6.77 -3.86
C ARG A 466 15.85 6.15 -4.44
N LEU A 467 15.16 6.92 -5.25
CA LEU A 467 14.03 6.47 -6.06
C LEU A 467 14.50 6.26 -7.49
N VAL A 468 14.22 5.08 -8.05
CA VAL A 468 14.64 4.66 -9.39
C VAL A 468 13.43 4.30 -10.22
N CYS A 469 13.40 4.75 -11.47
CA CYS A 469 12.41 4.35 -12.47
C CYS A 469 13.09 3.51 -13.54
N LEU A 470 12.62 2.27 -13.71
CA LEU A 470 13.08 1.33 -14.73
C LEU A 470 12.00 1.15 -15.79
N LYS A 471 12.41 1.04 -17.06
CA LYS A 471 11.48 0.73 -18.15
C LYS A 471 11.41 -0.79 -18.34
N LEU A 472 10.24 -1.38 -18.12
CA LEU A 472 10.03 -2.80 -18.35
C LEU A 472 9.62 -3.08 -19.81
N TRP A 473 8.77 -2.26 -20.43
CA TRP A 473 8.39 -2.33 -21.86
C TRP A 473 8.01 -0.96 -22.44
#